data_482bf65707b1cddc4a8e63ac436c6b1b
#
_entry.id   482bf65707b1cddc4a8e63ac436c6b1b
#
_cell.length_a   1.000
_cell.length_b   1.000
_cell.length_c   1.000
_cell.angle_alpha   90.00
_cell.angle_beta   90.00
_cell.angle_gamma   90.00
#
_symmetry.space_group_name_H-M   'P 1'
#
loop_
_entity.id
_entity.type
_entity.pdbx_description
1 polymer ?
#
loop_
_entity_poly.entity_id
_entity_poly.type
_entity_poly.pdbx_seq_one_letter_code
_entity_poly.pdbx_strand_id
1 'polypeptide(L)'
;MSATGKATPEFFMIVTLTLNPSLDLTVRLKQIDYKDINRVREIQKDPGGKGINISRIISRLGGKTRIFGFLGGYTGKKIKELLDQEGVANNFIRISGENRSNITIDLPEESRQIKINEDGPRITGNEIEPLMDKLSDLSSRDFLIMSGSIPPGLPANLYAKIIGIMHRRGVKVALDADGEALYQGLKAGPYLIKPNVYEAQRLLYRLTGRKIIISSEDSFIDAAATLGKCGAEIVIISWGPKGIVVVRKDKFWRSYPPLNLKYTGVGAGDAVVAGFVYALSKNNSIEECIRWGIACGTASALQKGTRLCRAVDVRNLLRKVVVQQVC
;
A
#
# COMPACT_ATOMS: atom_id res chain seq x y z
N MET A 1 19.13 -14.17 36.26
CA MET A 1 19.09 -14.65 34.86
C MET A 1 17.68 -14.46 34.36
N SER A 2 17.44 -13.35 33.69
CA SER A 2 16.12 -13.02 33.12
C SER A 2 16.10 -13.49 31.67
N ALA A 3 15.36 -14.58 31.40
CA ALA A 3 15.06 -15.02 30.04
C ALA A 3 14.15 -13.99 29.39
N THR A 4 14.71 -13.15 28.54
CA THR A 4 13.93 -12.34 27.61
C THR A 4 13.27 -13.28 26.61
N GLY A 5 12.05 -13.71 26.92
CA GLY A 5 11.20 -14.46 26.01
C GLY A 5 10.98 -13.61 24.76
N LYS A 6 11.65 -13.94 23.65
CA LYS A 6 11.31 -13.39 22.34
C LYS A 6 9.88 -13.81 22.07
N ALA A 7 8.95 -12.85 22.09
CA ALA A 7 7.58 -13.10 21.68
C ALA A 7 7.59 -13.76 20.30
N THR A 8 6.91 -14.88 20.17
CA THR A 8 6.72 -15.54 18.87
C THR A 8 6.04 -14.55 17.91
N PRO A 9 6.52 -14.39 16.67
CA PRO A 9 5.90 -13.46 15.74
C PRO A 9 4.43 -13.85 15.52
N GLU A 10 3.54 -12.85 15.45
CA GLU A 10 2.11 -13.08 15.21
C GLU A 10 1.88 -13.78 13.87
N PHE A 11 2.73 -13.44 12.86
CA PHE A 11 2.64 -14.01 11.53
C PHE A 11 3.97 -14.62 11.08
N PHE A 12 3.88 -15.73 10.33
CA PHE A 12 5.06 -16.38 9.75
C PHE A 12 5.54 -15.65 8.49
N MET A 13 4.62 -15.24 7.60
CA MET A 13 4.90 -14.59 6.32
C MET A 13 3.91 -13.47 6.05
N ILE A 14 4.41 -12.34 5.54
CA ILE A 14 3.57 -11.27 4.99
C ILE A 14 3.58 -11.43 3.46
N VAL A 15 2.45 -11.83 2.90
CA VAL A 15 2.27 -11.94 1.45
C VAL A 15 1.64 -10.66 0.94
N THR A 16 2.19 -10.07 -0.12
CA THR A 16 1.54 -8.96 -0.83
C THR A 16 1.02 -9.44 -2.17
N LEU A 17 -0.21 -9.09 -2.50
CA LEU A 17 -0.84 -9.36 -3.79
C LEU A 17 -0.93 -8.05 -4.58
N THR A 18 -0.21 -8.03 -5.72
CA THR A 18 -0.24 -6.94 -6.69
C THR A 18 -0.74 -7.48 -8.02
N LEU A 19 -2.03 -7.29 -8.31
CA LEU A 19 -2.64 -7.84 -9.53
C LEU A 19 -2.24 -7.09 -10.79
N ASN A 20 -1.85 -5.81 -10.66
CA ASN A 20 -1.53 -4.93 -11.79
C ASN A 20 -0.19 -4.21 -11.56
N PRO A 21 0.94 -4.95 -11.48
CA PRO A 21 2.27 -4.36 -11.32
C PRO A 21 2.65 -3.50 -12.52
N SER A 22 3.61 -2.59 -12.31
CA SER A 22 4.12 -1.67 -13.33
C SER A 22 5.63 -1.56 -13.29
N LEU A 23 6.22 -1.15 -14.39
CA LEU A 23 7.55 -0.55 -14.38
C LEU A 23 7.39 0.97 -14.25
N ASP A 24 7.81 1.52 -13.13
CA ASP A 24 7.69 2.95 -12.89
C ASP A 24 8.93 3.67 -13.43
N LEU A 25 8.71 4.59 -14.37
CA LEU A 25 9.73 5.39 -15.03
C LEU A 25 9.66 6.82 -14.50
N THR A 26 10.71 7.29 -13.81
CA THR A 26 10.80 8.68 -13.39
C THR A 26 11.75 9.44 -14.31
N VAL A 27 11.19 10.42 -15.01
CA VAL A 27 11.90 11.33 -15.91
C VAL A 27 12.01 12.68 -15.24
N ARG A 28 13.21 13.22 -15.09
CA ARG A 28 13.42 14.55 -14.50
C ARG A 28 13.77 15.56 -15.56
N LEU A 29 12.98 16.64 -15.61
CA LEU A 29 13.18 17.81 -16.46
C LEU A 29 13.21 19.07 -15.60
N LYS A 30 13.91 20.11 -16.05
CA LYS A 30 13.83 21.45 -15.45
C LYS A 30 12.47 22.06 -15.72
N GLN A 31 12.07 22.04 -16.97
CA GLN A 31 10.80 22.51 -17.50
C GLN A 31 10.39 21.66 -18.70
N ILE A 32 9.12 21.70 -19.09
CA ILE A 32 8.63 21.08 -20.33
C ILE A 32 8.65 22.12 -21.43
N ASP A 33 9.36 21.82 -22.53
CA ASP A 33 9.22 22.53 -23.77
C ASP A 33 8.10 21.86 -24.58
N TYR A 34 7.02 22.62 -24.83
CA TYR A 34 5.87 22.15 -25.61
C TYR A 34 6.05 22.32 -27.12
N LYS A 35 7.14 22.97 -27.56
CA LYS A 35 7.42 23.30 -28.98
C LYS A 35 8.55 22.52 -29.56
N ASP A 36 9.40 21.91 -28.72
CA ASP A 36 10.60 21.17 -29.15
C ASP A 36 10.79 19.91 -28.33
N ILE A 37 11.81 19.13 -28.71
CA ILE A 37 12.16 17.84 -28.10
C ILE A 37 12.70 18.03 -26.69
N ASN A 38 12.05 17.41 -25.72
CA ASN A 38 12.55 17.31 -24.36
C ASN A 38 13.55 16.17 -24.24
N ARG A 39 14.83 16.47 -24.02
CA ARG A 39 15.89 15.48 -23.85
C ARG A 39 16.20 15.27 -22.38
N VAL A 40 16.15 14.02 -21.92
CA VAL A 40 16.51 13.62 -20.57
C VAL A 40 17.88 12.94 -20.55
N ARG A 41 18.64 13.16 -19.47
CA ARG A 41 19.95 12.52 -19.29
C ARG A 41 19.82 11.14 -18.66
N GLU A 42 18.84 10.98 -17.79
CA GLU A 42 18.64 9.76 -17.00
C GLU A 42 17.16 9.49 -16.79
N ILE A 43 16.79 8.22 -16.88
CA ILE A 43 15.47 7.72 -16.52
C ILE A 43 15.66 6.73 -15.37
N GLN A 44 15.12 7.04 -14.19
CA GLN A 44 15.06 6.11 -13.08
C GLN A 44 13.97 5.07 -13.36
N LYS A 45 14.31 3.78 -13.17
CA LYS A 45 13.41 2.65 -13.36
C LYS A 45 13.23 1.90 -12.05
N ASP A 46 12.02 1.80 -11.55
CA ASP A 46 11.69 1.09 -10.32
C ASP A 46 10.62 0.02 -10.58
N PRO A 47 10.69 -1.14 -9.90
CA PRO A 47 9.57 -2.08 -9.88
C PRO A 47 8.43 -1.44 -9.10
N GLY A 48 7.29 -1.24 -9.76
CA GLY A 48 6.15 -0.51 -9.25
C GLY A 48 4.91 -1.37 -9.03
N GLY A 49 3.94 -0.75 -8.35
CA GLY A 49 2.72 -1.35 -7.86
C GLY A 49 2.68 -1.34 -6.34
N LYS A 50 1.53 -0.98 -5.77
CA LYS A 50 1.39 -0.74 -4.32
C LYS A 50 1.90 -1.92 -3.47
N GLY A 51 1.49 -3.17 -3.77
CA GLY A 51 1.93 -4.35 -3.00
C GLY A 51 3.43 -4.65 -3.18
N ILE A 52 4.00 -4.37 -4.35
CA ILE A 52 5.45 -4.43 -4.58
C ILE A 52 6.15 -3.44 -3.66
N ASN A 53 5.71 -2.18 -3.61
CA ASN A 53 6.27 -1.15 -2.73
C ASN A 53 6.21 -1.57 -1.26
N ILE A 54 5.09 -2.13 -0.83
CA ILE A 54 4.91 -2.64 0.54
C ILE A 54 5.93 -3.74 0.86
N SER A 55 6.08 -4.76 0.00
CA SER A 55 7.05 -5.84 0.21
C SER A 55 8.50 -5.33 0.20
N ARG A 56 8.86 -4.42 -0.71
CA ARG A 56 10.19 -3.81 -0.74
C ARG A 56 10.51 -3.11 0.59
N ILE A 57 9.56 -2.38 1.15
CA ILE A 57 9.73 -1.70 2.45
C ILE A 57 9.86 -2.74 3.58
N ILE A 58 8.95 -3.72 3.65
CA ILE A 58 8.99 -4.77 4.68
C ILE A 58 10.33 -5.52 4.64
N SER A 59 10.82 -5.88 3.45
CA SER A 59 12.12 -6.52 3.27
C SER A 59 13.27 -5.65 3.80
N ARG A 60 13.29 -4.34 3.46
CA ARG A 60 14.30 -3.38 3.95
C ARG A 60 14.28 -3.22 5.48
N LEU A 61 13.11 -3.39 6.11
CA LEU A 61 12.97 -3.38 7.56
C LEU A 61 13.41 -4.70 8.23
N GLY A 62 13.74 -5.73 7.44
CA GLY A 62 14.12 -7.06 7.92
C GLY A 62 12.92 -7.98 8.19
N GLY A 63 11.75 -7.67 7.64
CA GLY A 63 10.55 -8.52 7.72
C GLY A 63 10.54 -9.61 6.65
N LYS A 64 9.89 -10.75 6.96
CA LYS A 64 9.67 -11.83 6.00
C LYS A 64 8.48 -11.48 5.13
N THR A 65 8.71 -11.35 3.81
CA THR A 65 7.66 -11.00 2.85
C THR A 65 7.82 -11.76 1.54
N ARG A 66 6.72 -11.93 0.80
CA ARG A 66 6.71 -12.50 -0.54
C ARG A 66 5.65 -11.82 -1.41
N ILE A 67 6.00 -11.51 -2.64
CA ILE A 67 5.10 -10.86 -3.61
C ILE A 67 4.42 -11.92 -4.46
N PHE A 68 3.08 -11.83 -4.59
CA PHE A 68 2.28 -12.53 -5.58
C PHE A 68 1.66 -11.53 -6.55
N GLY A 69 1.40 -11.96 -7.77
CA GLY A 69 0.78 -11.15 -8.82
C GLY A 69 1.09 -11.71 -10.20
N PHE A 70 1.01 -10.86 -11.23
CA PHE A 70 1.17 -11.25 -12.62
C PHE A 70 2.36 -10.52 -13.27
N LEU A 71 3.22 -11.28 -13.96
CA LEU A 71 4.28 -10.71 -14.80
C LEU A 71 4.26 -11.32 -16.20
N GLY A 72 4.36 -10.45 -17.22
CA GLY A 72 4.42 -10.83 -18.62
C GLY A 72 5.18 -9.84 -19.47
N GLY A 73 5.64 -10.29 -20.61
CA GLY A 73 6.40 -9.52 -21.58
C GLY A 73 7.79 -9.07 -21.11
N TYR A 74 8.35 -8.10 -21.81
CA TYR A 74 9.65 -7.51 -21.49
C TYR A 74 9.61 -6.70 -20.19
N THR A 75 8.55 -5.91 -20.00
CA THR A 75 8.33 -5.09 -18.80
C THR A 75 8.25 -5.96 -17.55
N GLY A 76 7.49 -7.06 -17.61
CA GLY A 76 7.39 -8.02 -16.52
C GLY A 76 8.74 -8.67 -16.18
N LYS A 77 9.53 -9.04 -17.20
CA LYS A 77 10.89 -9.54 -17.02
C LYS A 77 11.77 -8.50 -16.31
N LYS A 78 11.67 -7.22 -16.72
CA LYS A 78 12.43 -6.13 -16.11
C LYS A 78 12.05 -5.87 -14.65
N ILE A 79 10.74 -5.90 -14.33
CA ILE A 79 10.26 -5.80 -12.94
C ILE A 79 10.87 -6.90 -12.08
N LYS A 80 10.84 -8.15 -12.58
CA LYS A 80 11.41 -9.29 -11.85
C LYS A 80 12.91 -9.14 -11.60
N GLU A 81 13.69 -8.76 -12.62
CA GLU A 81 15.13 -8.51 -12.50
C GLU A 81 15.45 -7.49 -11.40
N LEU A 82 14.71 -6.38 -11.36
CA LEU A 82 14.92 -5.34 -10.36
C LEU A 82 14.59 -5.83 -8.94
N LEU A 83 13.53 -6.62 -8.78
CA LEU A 83 13.16 -7.22 -7.49
C LEU A 83 14.17 -8.27 -7.02
N ASP A 84 14.69 -9.09 -7.94
CA ASP A 84 15.72 -10.09 -7.65
C ASP A 84 17.03 -9.40 -7.23
N GLN A 85 17.41 -8.28 -7.87
CA GLN A 85 18.55 -7.45 -7.47
C GLN A 85 18.39 -6.83 -6.07
N GLU A 86 17.16 -6.47 -5.68
CA GLU A 86 16.86 -6.00 -4.31
C GLU A 86 16.74 -7.14 -3.29
N GLY A 87 16.81 -8.40 -3.71
CA GLY A 87 16.65 -9.57 -2.85
C GLY A 87 15.23 -9.75 -2.28
N VAL A 88 14.21 -9.20 -2.96
CA VAL A 88 12.81 -9.29 -2.52
C VAL A 88 12.17 -10.57 -3.04
N ALA A 89 11.79 -11.47 -2.12
CA ALA A 89 11.17 -12.73 -2.49
C ALA A 89 9.85 -12.53 -3.24
N ASN A 90 9.72 -13.19 -4.38
CA ASN A 90 8.56 -13.07 -5.25
C ASN A 90 8.16 -14.42 -5.86
N ASN A 91 6.88 -14.57 -6.18
CA ASN A 91 6.33 -15.77 -6.82
C ASN A 91 5.17 -15.36 -7.74
N PHE A 92 5.52 -14.64 -8.80
CA PHE A 92 4.55 -14.20 -9.79
C PHE A 92 4.05 -15.33 -10.68
N ILE A 93 2.84 -15.16 -11.16
CA ILE A 93 2.27 -15.95 -12.25
C ILE A 93 2.68 -15.29 -13.56
N ARG A 94 3.18 -16.11 -14.50
CA ARG A 94 3.48 -15.64 -15.85
C ARG A 94 2.18 -15.49 -16.64
N ILE A 95 2.05 -14.34 -17.32
CA ILE A 95 0.91 -14.03 -18.19
C ILE A 95 1.39 -13.79 -19.63
N SER A 96 0.45 -13.87 -20.57
CA SER A 96 0.70 -13.64 -22.00
C SER A 96 0.83 -12.15 -22.33
N GLY A 97 0.09 -11.30 -21.60
CA GLY A 97 0.09 -9.85 -21.83
C GLY A 97 1.34 -9.16 -21.29
N GLU A 98 1.67 -7.99 -21.87
CA GLU A 98 2.77 -7.11 -21.42
C GLU A 98 2.36 -6.35 -20.16
N ASN A 99 3.20 -6.32 -19.12
CA ASN A 99 2.97 -5.44 -17.98
C ASN A 99 3.04 -3.96 -18.40
N ARG A 100 2.33 -3.13 -17.68
CA ARG A 100 2.26 -1.69 -17.91
C ARG A 100 3.51 -0.95 -17.45
N SER A 101 3.76 0.21 -18.07
CA SER A 101 4.70 1.21 -17.60
C SER A 101 3.96 2.46 -17.11
N ASN A 102 4.38 3.00 -15.98
CA ASN A 102 3.89 4.29 -15.51
C ASN A 102 5.02 5.32 -15.67
N ILE A 103 4.71 6.50 -16.17
CA ILE A 103 5.67 7.58 -16.36
C ILE A 103 5.36 8.70 -15.37
N THR A 104 6.37 9.08 -14.59
CA THR A 104 6.32 10.28 -13.76
C THR A 104 7.31 11.29 -14.33
N ILE A 105 6.82 12.43 -14.82
CA ILE A 105 7.66 13.57 -15.19
C ILE A 105 7.78 14.45 -13.93
N ASP A 106 8.98 14.51 -13.39
CA ASP A 106 9.32 15.28 -12.18
C ASP A 106 9.90 16.63 -12.59
N LEU A 107 9.23 17.72 -12.21
CA LEU A 107 9.60 19.10 -12.50
C LEU A 107 9.97 19.81 -11.18
N PRO A 108 11.19 19.63 -10.68
CA PRO A 108 11.56 20.10 -9.35
C PRO A 108 11.51 21.63 -9.20
N GLU A 109 11.83 22.37 -10.26
CA GLU A 109 11.82 23.85 -10.27
C GLU A 109 10.38 24.39 -10.17
N GLU A 110 9.39 23.65 -10.67
CA GLU A 110 7.97 23.99 -10.57
C GLU A 110 7.31 23.36 -9.34
N SER A 111 8.02 22.55 -8.57
CA SER A 111 7.47 21.72 -7.48
C SER A 111 6.27 20.89 -7.94
N ARG A 112 6.31 20.36 -9.16
CA ARG A 112 5.19 19.69 -9.86
C ARG A 112 5.61 18.32 -10.39
N GLN A 113 4.64 17.41 -10.43
CA GLN A 113 4.77 16.11 -11.09
C GLN A 113 3.58 15.87 -12.02
N ILE A 114 3.86 15.31 -13.20
CA ILE A 114 2.86 14.81 -14.14
C ILE A 114 2.96 13.29 -14.13
N LYS A 115 1.83 12.61 -13.94
CA LYS A 115 1.76 11.15 -13.89
C LYS A 115 0.93 10.65 -15.06
N ILE A 116 1.49 9.70 -15.81
CA ILE A 116 0.86 9.03 -16.94
C ILE A 116 0.88 7.53 -16.61
N ASN A 117 -0.29 6.93 -16.43
CA ASN A 117 -0.42 5.54 -16.03
C ASN A 117 -1.18 4.77 -17.10
N GLU A 118 -0.65 3.62 -17.50
CA GLU A 118 -1.35 2.68 -18.37
C GLU A 118 -2.33 1.81 -17.57
N ASP A 119 -3.36 1.29 -18.21
CA ASP A 119 -4.37 0.43 -17.58
C ASP A 119 -3.81 -0.95 -17.19
N GLY A 120 -2.84 -1.45 -17.96
CA GLY A 120 -2.24 -2.77 -17.78
C GLY A 120 -2.89 -3.85 -18.65
N PRO A 121 -2.33 -5.08 -18.61
CA PRO A 121 -2.75 -6.18 -19.44
C PRO A 121 -4.13 -6.72 -19.06
N ARG A 122 -4.84 -7.29 -20.03
CA ARG A 122 -6.05 -8.08 -19.78
C ARG A 122 -5.63 -9.44 -19.26
N ILE A 123 -6.18 -9.84 -18.11
CA ILE A 123 -5.95 -11.16 -17.50
C ILE A 123 -7.08 -12.10 -17.87
N THR A 124 -6.74 -13.34 -18.23
CA THR A 124 -7.69 -14.41 -18.59
C THR A 124 -8.03 -15.33 -17.42
N GLY A 125 -9.10 -16.14 -17.56
CA GLY A 125 -9.47 -17.14 -16.55
C GLY A 125 -8.36 -18.15 -16.26
N ASN A 126 -7.65 -18.61 -17.29
CA ASN A 126 -6.55 -19.57 -17.13
C ASN A 126 -5.33 -18.97 -16.40
N GLU A 127 -5.16 -17.65 -16.44
CA GLU A 127 -4.04 -16.97 -15.77
C GLU A 127 -4.32 -16.67 -14.29
N ILE A 128 -5.62 -16.54 -13.90
CA ILE A 128 -5.98 -16.29 -12.49
C ILE A 128 -5.96 -17.59 -11.67
N GLU A 129 -6.28 -18.76 -12.25
CA GLU A 129 -6.36 -20.02 -11.53
C GLU A 129 -5.06 -20.36 -10.77
N PRO A 130 -3.86 -20.34 -11.37
CA PRO A 130 -2.62 -20.62 -10.65
C PRO A 130 -2.34 -19.64 -9.51
N LEU A 131 -2.85 -18.40 -9.59
CA LEU A 131 -2.75 -17.43 -8.50
C LEU A 131 -3.69 -17.82 -7.35
N MET A 132 -4.92 -18.25 -7.66
CA MET A 132 -5.86 -18.70 -6.63
C MET A 132 -5.36 -19.95 -5.90
N ASP A 133 -4.69 -20.86 -6.60
CA ASP A 133 -4.04 -22.02 -5.99
C ASP A 133 -2.97 -21.60 -4.99
N LYS A 134 -2.06 -20.68 -5.40
CA LYS A 134 -1.03 -20.15 -4.48
C LYS A 134 -1.62 -19.44 -3.26
N LEU A 135 -2.71 -18.70 -3.43
CA LEU A 135 -3.40 -18.08 -2.31
C LEU A 135 -4.05 -19.13 -1.40
N SER A 136 -4.46 -20.26 -1.96
CA SER A 136 -5.02 -21.37 -1.19
C SER A 136 -4.00 -22.09 -0.31
N ASP A 137 -2.69 -21.89 -0.51
CA ASP A 137 -1.63 -22.42 0.36
C ASP A 137 -1.42 -21.57 1.64
N LEU A 138 -2.00 -20.38 1.71
CA LEU A 138 -1.88 -19.52 2.87
C LEU A 138 -2.66 -20.07 4.08
N SER A 139 -2.10 -19.88 5.26
CA SER A 139 -2.62 -20.37 6.54
C SER A 139 -2.90 -19.21 7.51
N SER A 140 -3.54 -19.50 8.63
CA SER A 140 -3.78 -18.53 9.71
C SER A 140 -2.51 -17.90 10.29
N ARG A 141 -1.33 -18.44 9.97
CA ARG A 141 -0.02 -17.87 10.33
C ARG A 141 0.47 -16.83 9.33
N ASP A 142 -0.22 -16.64 8.21
CA ASP A 142 0.17 -15.70 7.16
C ASP A 142 -0.71 -14.45 7.21
N PHE A 143 -0.17 -13.35 6.72
CA PHE A 143 -0.90 -12.11 6.56
C PHE A 143 -0.92 -11.72 5.08
N LEU A 144 -2.09 -11.51 4.51
CA LEU A 144 -2.23 -11.11 3.10
C LEU A 144 -2.51 -9.61 3.00
N ILE A 145 -1.70 -8.90 2.22
CA ILE A 145 -1.95 -7.50 1.85
C ILE A 145 -2.33 -7.46 0.37
N MET A 146 -3.57 -7.15 0.08
CA MET A 146 -4.04 -6.91 -1.30
C MET A 146 -4.03 -5.43 -1.58
N SER A 147 -3.34 -5.02 -2.65
CA SER A 147 -3.09 -3.60 -2.86
C SER A 147 -3.01 -3.23 -4.34
N GLY A 148 -3.61 -2.10 -4.70
CA GLY A 148 -3.63 -1.55 -6.05
C GLY A 148 -4.90 -1.89 -6.85
N SER A 149 -4.86 -1.57 -8.15
CA SER A 149 -5.97 -1.79 -9.07
C SER A 149 -6.10 -3.25 -9.50
N ILE A 150 -7.32 -3.64 -9.82
CA ILE A 150 -7.63 -4.90 -10.50
C ILE A 150 -7.45 -4.64 -12.01
N PRO A 151 -6.65 -5.43 -12.73
CA PRO A 151 -6.42 -5.25 -14.16
C PRO A 151 -7.66 -5.62 -15.00
N PRO A 152 -7.75 -5.18 -16.26
CA PRO A 152 -8.80 -5.57 -17.18
C PRO A 152 -8.94 -7.09 -17.28
N GLY A 153 -10.17 -7.58 -17.52
CA GLY A 153 -10.47 -9.02 -17.63
C GLY A 153 -10.85 -9.69 -16.33
N LEU A 154 -10.52 -9.11 -15.17
CA LEU A 154 -10.91 -9.63 -13.87
C LEU A 154 -12.11 -8.84 -13.29
N PRO A 155 -12.99 -9.51 -12.53
CA PRO A 155 -14.19 -8.87 -11.99
C PRO A 155 -13.84 -7.91 -10.84
N ALA A 156 -14.53 -6.78 -10.75
CA ALA A 156 -14.31 -5.75 -9.73
C ALA A 156 -14.47 -6.25 -8.28
N ASN A 157 -15.23 -7.35 -8.07
CA ASN A 157 -15.41 -8.00 -6.77
C ASN A 157 -14.35 -9.06 -6.44
N LEU A 158 -13.28 -9.18 -7.23
CA LEU A 158 -12.25 -10.21 -7.02
C LEU A 158 -11.62 -10.13 -5.63
N TYR A 159 -11.31 -8.92 -5.14
CA TYR A 159 -10.78 -8.77 -3.78
C TYR A 159 -11.76 -9.25 -2.72
N ALA A 160 -13.05 -8.99 -2.87
CA ALA A 160 -14.07 -9.51 -1.95
C ALA A 160 -14.12 -11.05 -1.95
N LYS A 161 -14.01 -11.68 -3.13
CA LYS A 161 -13.95 -13.14 -3.23
C LYS A 161 -12.73 -13.72 -2.53
N ILE A 162 -11.55 -13.10 -2.73
CA ILE A 162 -10.31 -13.52 -2.06
C ILE A 162 -10.43 -13.33 -0.55
N ILE A 163 -10.96 -12.22 -0.04
CA ILE A 163 -11.21 -12.01 1.39
C ILE A 163 -12.06 -13.13 1.97
N GLY A 164 -13.16 -13.48 1.31
CA GLY A 164 -14.02 -14.57 1.76
C GLY A 164 -13.33 -15.94 1.82
N ILE A 165 -12.42 -16.22 0.87
CA ILE A 165 -11.59 -17.44 0.91
C ILE A 165 -10.60 -17.39 2.08
N MET A 166 -9.92 -16.27 2.26
CA MET A 166 -8.93 -16.06 3.34
C MET A 166 -9.56 -16.15 4.73
N HIS A 167 -10.78 -15.62 4.91
CA HIS A 167 -11.52 -15.73 6.17
C HIS A 167 -11.76 -17.19 6.58
N ARG A 168 -12.19 -18.05 5.64
CA ARG A 168 -12.39 -19.48 5.93
C ARG A 168 -11.10 -20.20 6.33
N ARG A 169 -9.95 -19.63 6.00
CA ARG A 169 -8.61 -20.15 6.34
C ARG A 169 -7.98 -19.47 7.55
N GLY A 170 -8.68 -18.51 8.15
CA GLY A 170 -8.18 -17.74 9.29
C GLY A 170 -7.05 -16.75 8.92
N VAL A 171 -6.82 -16.48 7.64
CA VAL A 171 -5.81 -15.53 7.16
C VAL A 171 -6.32 -14.11 7.34
N LYS A 172 -5.56 -13.25 8.03
CA LYS A 172 -5.86 -11.83 8.15
C LYS A 172 -5.51 -11.11 6.86
N VAL A 173 -6.42 -10.24 6.39
CA VAL A 173 -6.29 -9.53 5.11
C VAL A 173 -6.30 -8.03 5.32
N ALA A 174 -5.27 -7.32 4.81
CA ALA A 174 -5.32 -5.88 4.60
C ALA A 174 -5.69 -5.56 3.15
N LEU A 175 -6.54 -4.55 2.96
CA LEU A 175 -6.94 -4.07 1.64
C LEU A 175 -6.61 -2.58 1.49
N ASP A 176 -5.76 -2.26 0.50
CA ASP A 176 -5.43 -0.90 0.06
C ASP A 176 -5.79 -0.72 -1.42
N ALA A 177 -7.05 -0.57 -1.71
CA ALA A 177 -7.63 -0.39 -3.03
C ALA A 177 -8.47 0.89 -3.11
N ASP A 178 -9.00 1.19 -4.29
CA ASP A 178 -9.91 2.32 -4.51
C ASP A 178 -11.20 1.86 -5.23
N GLY A 179 -12.18 2.76 -5.27
CA GLY A 179 -13.41 2.63 -6.05
C GLY A 179 -14.24 1.38 -5.70
N GLU A 180 -14.65 0.65 -6.76
CA GLU A 180 -15.48 -0.55 -6.63
C GLU A 180 -14.78 -1.66 -5.84
N ALA A 181 -13.50 -1.87 -6.09
CA ALA A 181 -12.73 -2.92 -5.43
C ALA A 181 -12.64 -2.71 -3.91
N LEU A 182 -12.49 -1.45 -3.44
CA LEU A 182 -12.51 -1.11 -2.03
C LEU A 182 -13.91 -1.29 -1.44
N TYR A 183 -14.96 -0.83 -2.14
CA TYR A 183 -16.34 -0.92 -1.66
C TYR A 183 -16.79 -2.37 -1.48
N GLN A 184 -16.57 -3.22 -2.49
CA GLN A 184 -16.91 -4.64 -2.41
C GLN A 184 -16.03 -5.38 -1.39
N GLY A 185 -14.75 -5.04 -1.36
CA GLY A 185 -13.80 -5.63 -0.43
C GLY A 185 -14.12 -5.30 1.03
N LEU A 186 -14.54 -4.07 1.35
CA LEU A 186 -14.95 -3.69 2.71
C LEU A 186 -16.13 -4.53 3.20
N LYS A 187 -17.14 -4.75 2.34
CA LYS A 187 -18.30 -5.60 2.66
C LYS A 187 -17.94 -7.05 2.96
N ALA A 188 -16.81 -7.52 2.44
CA ALA A 188 -16.32 -8.86 2.72
C ALA A 188 -15.58 -8.96 4.07
N GLY A 189 -15.45 -7.87 4.82
CA GLY A 189 -14.92 -7.82 6.18
C GLY A 189 -13.41 -8.02 6.26
N PRO A 190 -12.55 -7.23 5.61
CA PRO A 190 -11.10 -7.35 5.75
C PRO A 190 -10.65 -7.01 7.18
N TYR A 191 -9.51 -7.56 7.59
CA TYR A 191 -8.92 -7.21 8.89
C TYR A 191 -8.50 -5.74 8.96
N LEU A 192 -7.98 -5.18 7.86
CA LEU A 192 -7.54 -3.80 7.78
C LEU A 192 -7.87 -3.18 6.43
N ILE A 193 -8.34 -1.92 6.44
CA ILE A 193 -8.37 -1.06 5.24
C ILE A 193 -7.59 0.23 5.46
N LYS A 194 -7.03 0.78 4.36
CA LYS A 194 -6.34 2.08 4.41
C LYS A 194 -6.76 2.99 3.25
N PRO A 195 -7.93 3.60 3.24
CA PRO A 195 -8.24 4.67 2.31
C PRO A 195 -7.46 5.96 2.63
N ASN A 196 -7.17 6.78 1.62
CA ASN A 196 -6.88 8.18 1.84
C ASN A 196 -8.19 8.98 2.03
N VAL A 197 -8.09 10.26 2.39
CA VAL A 197 -9.27 11.11 2.65
C VAL A 197 -10.24 11.16 1.47
N TYR A 198 -9.75 11.19 0.23
CA TYR A 198 -10.61 11.24 -0.95
C TYR A 198 -11.26 9.89 -1.25
N GLU A 199 -10.53 8.81 -1.08
CA GLU A 199 -11.05 7.43 -1.17
C GLU A 199 -12.10 7.18 -0.08
N ALA A 200 -11.84 7.64 1.15
CA ALA A 200 -12.79 7.55 2.27
C ALA A 200 -14.09 8.32 1.99
N GLN A 201 -14.01 9.54 1.45
CA GLN A 201 -15.20 10.31 1.08
C GLN A 201 -16.04 9.61 0.00
N ARG A 202 -15.39 9.06 -1.05
CA ARG A 202 -16.09 8.29 -2.09
C ARG A 202 -16.72 7.01 -1.53
N LEU A 203 -16.00 6.31 -0.66
CA LEU A 203 -16.48 5.09 -0.02
C LEU A 203 -17.69 5.37 0.88
N LEU A 204 -17.63 6.40 1.71
CA LEU A 204 -18.73 6.82 2.57
C LEU A 204 -19.97 7.23 1.77
N TYR A 205 -19.80 7.97 0.67
CA TYR A 205 -20.91 8.30 -0.23
C TYR A 205 -21.61 7.04 -0.75
N ARG A 206 -20.84 6.03 -1.16
CA ARG A 206 -21.40 4.76 -1.65
C ARG A 206 -22.10 3.94 -0.58
N LEU A 207 -21.63 4.02 0.66
CA LEU A 207 -22.20 3.27 1.79
C LEU A 207 -23.48 3.93 2.33
N THR A 208 -23.52 5.26 2.35
CA THR A 208 -24.56 6.02 3.06
C THR A 208 -25.53 6.80 2.15
N GLY A 209 -25.17 6.99 0.87
CA GLY A 209 -25.86 7.89 -0.06
C GLY A 209 -25.66 9.37 0.26
N ARG A 210 -24.90 9.73 1.30
CA ARG A 210 -24.67 11.11 1.74
C ARG A 210 -23.29 11.61 1.37
N LYS A 211 -23.20 12.85 0.85
CA LYS A 211 -21.91 13.49 0.59
C LYS A 211 -21.30 13.94 1.91
N ILE A 212 -20.23 13.24 2.32
CA ILE A 212 -19.45 13.57 3.52
C ILE A 212 -18.16 14.26 3.05
N ILE A 213 -17.91 15.47 3.58
CA ILE A 213 -16.68 16.24 3.29
C ILE A 213 -15.82 16.18 4.54
N ILE A 214 -14.61 15.65 4.38
CA ILE A 214 -13.59 15.60 5.44
C ILE A 214 -12.73 16.86 5.28
N SER A 215 -12.98 17.87 6.10
CA SER A 215 -12.30 19.17 6.05
C SER A 215 -11.71 19.62 7.39
N SER A 216 -12.17 19.05 8.49
CA SER A 216 -11.74 19.33 9.87
C SER A 216 -11.26 18.04 10.55
N GLU A 217 -10.67 18.20 11.74
CA GLU A 217 -10.26 17.07 12.60
C GLU A 217 -11.48 16.22 13.01
N ASP A 218 -12.57 16.86 13.44
CA ASP A 218 -13.80 16.15 13.87
C ASP A 218 -14.40 15.34 12.72
N SER A 219 -14.53 15.95 11.53
CA SER A 219 -15.03 15.22 10.35
C SER A 219 -14.13 14.08 9.92
N PHE A 220 -12.84 14.14 10.24
CA PHE A 220 -11.88 13.08 9.98
C PHE A 220 -12.08 11.90 10.93
N ILE A 221 -12.30 12.17 12.22
CA ILE A 221 -12.61 11.16 13.23
C ILE A 221 -13.97 10.52 12.95
N ASP A 222 -15.01 11.32 12.67
CA ASP A 222 -16.36 10.84 12.33
C ASP A 222 -16.38 9.92 11.10
N ALA A 223 -15.61 10.29 10.07
CA ALA A 223 -15.45 9.46 8.88
C ALA A 223 -14.82 8.10 9.24
N ALA A 224 -13.78 8.11 10.06
CA ALA A 224 -13.13 6.90 10.52
C ALA A 224 -14.05 6.04 11.40
N ALA A 225 -14.82 6.66 12.32
CA ALA A 225 -15.80 5.99 13.16
C ALA A 225 -16.88 5.32 12.31
N THR A 226 -17.39 6.02 11.28
CA THR A 226 -18.40 5.48 10.37
C THR A 226 -17.85 4.26 9.60
N LEU A 227 -16.64 4.38 9.03
CA LEU A 227 -16.02 3.26 8.32
C LEU A 227 -15.67 2.09 9.23
N GLY A 228 -15.30 2.34 10.49
CA GLY A 228 -15.05 1.30 11.50
C GLY A 228 -16.24 0.38 11.79
N LYS A 229 -17.47 0.87 11.53
CA LYS A 229 -18.71 0.09 11.69
C LYS A 229 -19.10 -0.69 10.42
N CYS A 230 -18.34 -0.54 9.32
CA CYS A 230 -18.73 -1.06 8.00
C CYS A 230 -18.05 -2.38 7.62
N GLY A 231 -17.36 -3.07 8.55
CA GLY A 231 -16.89 -4.43 8.34
C GLY A 231 -15.40 -4.68 8.55
N ALA A 232 -14.52 -3.67 8.50
CA ALA A 232 -13.10 -3.84 8.79
C ALA A 232 -12.82 -3.78 10.29
N GLU A 233 -11.90 -4.63 10.81
CA GLU A 233 -11.47 -4.57 12.23
C GLU A 233 -10.61 -3.34 12.52
N ILE A 234 -9.77 -2.94 11.55
CA ILE A 234 -8.91 -1.75 11.64
C ILE A 234 -9.16 -0.88 10.41
N VAL A 235 -9.42 0.40 10.64
CA VAL A 235 -9.50 1.42 9.58
C VAL A 235 -8.40 2.44 9.79
N ILE A 236 -7.60 2.67 8.77
CA ILE A 236 -6.59 3.73 8.72
C ILE A 236 -7.04 4.71 7.64
N ILE A 237 -7.39 5.95 8.00
CA ILE A 237 -7.58 6.99 7.00
C ILE A 237 -6.34 7.87 6.97
N SER A 238 -5.80 8.14 5.78
CA SER A 238 -4.61 8.98 5.62
C SER A 238 -4.95 10.30 4.92
N TRP A 239 -4.35 11.41 5.41
CA TRP A 239 -4.54 12.74 4.86
C TRP A 239 -3.22 13.47 4.60
N GLY A 240 -2.30 12.79 3.96
CA GLY A 240 -1.00 13.34 3.59
C GLY A 240 -0.27 14.01 4.77
N PRO A 241 0.17 15.28 4.65
CA PRO A 241 0.86 15.99 5.73
C PRO A 241 0.04 16.15 7.01
N LYS A 242 -1.29 16.07 6.92
CA LYS A 242 -2.17 16.09 8.08
C LYS A 242 -2.22 14.76 8.85
N GLY A 243 -1.45 13.74 8.44
CA GLY A 243 -1.27 12.50 9.16
C GLY A 243 -2.36 11.45 8.95
N ILE A 244 -2.63 10.65 9.98
CA ILE A 244 -3.62 9.57 9.93
C ILE A 244 -4.53 9.55 11.14
N VAL A 245 -5.74 9.02 10.95
CA VAL A 245 -6.61 8.52 12.02
C VAL A 245 -6.69 7.01 11.89
N VAL A 246 -6.62 6.32 13.02
CA VAL A 246 -6.78 4.87 13.09
C VAL A 246 -7.93 4.54 14.03
N VAL A 247 -8.78 3.62 13.60
CA VAL A 247 -9.88 3.09 14.41
C VAL A 247 -9.71 1.58 14.52
N ARG A 248 -9.84 1.07 15.74
CA ARG A 248 -9.98 -0.36 16.04
C ARG A 248 -11.00 -0.54 17.15
N LYS A 249 -12.10 -1.24 16.86
CA LYS A 249 -13.27 -1.30 17.74
C LYS A 249 -13.74 0.13 18.05
N ASP A 250 -13.95 0.48 19.30
CA ASP A 250 -14.39 1.82 19.72
C ASP A 250 -13.24 2.73 20.17
N LYS A 251 -11.99 2.39 19.82
CA LYS A 251 -10.81 3.19 20.15
C LYS A 251 -10.30 3.89 18.93
N PHE A 252 -9.89 5.15 19.10
CA PHE A 252 -9.41 6.04 18.06
C PHE A 252 -8.01 6.53 18.42
N TRP A 253 -7.15 6.59 17.41
CA TRP A 253 -5.81 7.15 17.53
C TRP A 253 -5.56 8.14 16.43
N ARG A 254 -4.82 9.17 16.78
CA ARG A 254 -4.37 10.22 15.89
C ARG A 254 -2.85 10.28 15.88
N SER A 255 -2.25 10.47 14.70
CA SER A 255 -0.81 10.67 14.59
C SER A 255 -0.48 11.52 13.37
N TYR A 256 0.58 12.32 13.52
CA TYR A 256 1.06 13.27 12.51
C TYR A 256 2.48 12.92 12.08
N PRO A 257 2.89 13.26 10.83
CA PRO A 257 4.28 13.22 10.46
C PRO A 257 5.12 14.07 11.42
N PRO A 258 6.27 13.57 11.91
CA PRO A 258 7.11 14.31 12.88
C PRO A 258 7.88 15.48 12.25
N LEU A 259 7.71 15.72 10.96
CA LEU A 259 8.34 16.78 10.18
C LEU A 259 7.30 17.51 9.34
N ASN A 260 7.51 18.80 9.10
CA ASN A 260 6.67 19.58 8.18
C ASN A 260 6.89 19.11 6.73
N LEU A 261 5.99 18.29 6.24
CA LEU A 261 5.97 17.84 4.84
C LEU A 261 5.19 18.87 4.01
N LYS A 262 5.81 19.40 2.96
CA LYS A 262 5.12 20.30 2.02
C LYS A 262 4.19 19.53 1.07
N TYR A 263 4.52 18.27 0.76
CA TYR A 263 3.75 17.38 -0.12
C TYR A 263 4.00 15.91 0.25
N THR A 264 3.16 15.02 -0.24
CA THR A 264 3.35 13.57 -0.10
C THR A 264 4.05 13.01 -1.34
N GLY A 265 5.17 12.32 -1.13
CA GLY A 265 5.85 11.57 -2.20
C GLY A 265 5.03 10.35 -2.65
N VAL A 266 5.41 9.80 -3.81
CA VAL A 266 4.85 8.53 -4.32
C VAL A 266 5.17 7.41 -3.33
N GLY A 267 4.20 6.52 -3.09
CA GLY A 267 4.40 5.36 -2.21
C GLY A 267 4.34 5.65 -0.70
N ALA A 268 4.09 6.90 -0.26
CA ALA A 268 3.96 7.22 1.17
C ALA A 268 2.79 6.46 1.83
N GLY A 269 1.66 6.31 1.13
CA GLY A 269 0.53 5.51 1.59
C GLY A 269 0.85 4.02 1.71
N ASP A 270 1.58 3.46 0.74
CA ASP A 270 2.05 2.08 0.75
C ASP A 270 3.00 1.85 1.93
N ALA A 271 3.86 2.85 2.22
CA ALA A 271 4.79 2.81 3.32
C ALA A 271 4.09 2.83 4.69
N VAL A 272 2.96 3.53 4.83
CA VAL A 272 2.14 3.47 6.05
C VAL A 272 1.65 2.04 6.28
N VAL A 273 1.11 1.37 5.25
CA VAL A 273 0.66 -0.04 5.37
C VAL A 273 1.83 -0.95 5.71
N ALA A 274 2.97 -0.78 5.00
CA ALA A 274 4.16 -1.60 5.22
C ALA A 274 4.68 -1.52 6.66
N GLY A 275 4.86 -0.30 7.19
CA GLY A 275 5.33 -0.08 8.56
C GLY A 275 4.34 -0.59 9.61
N PHE A 276 3.05 -0.33 9.40
CA PHE A 276 1.99 -0.78 10.30
C PHE A 276 1.94 -2.32 10.39
N VAL A 277 1.86 -3.00 9.24
CA VAL A 277 1.77 -4.48 9.21
C VAL A 277 3.09 -5.12 9.64
N TYR A 278 4.24 -4.51 9.31
CA TYR A 278 5.54 -4.96 9.83
C TYR A 278 5.56 -4.97 11.37
N ALA A 279 5.15 -3.88 12.01
CA ALA A 279 5.09 -3.80 13.47
C ALA A 279 4.06 -4.79 14.05
N LEU A 280 2.90 -4.92 13.40
CA LEU A 280 1.87 -5.88 13.77
C LEU A 280 2.41 -7.32 13.76
N SER A 281 3.24 -7.68 12.77
CA SER A 281 3.89 -9.00 12.67
C SER A 281 4.89 -9.29 13.80
N LYS A 282 5.23 -8.28 14.59
CA LYS A 282 6.11 -8.40 15.77
C LYS A 282 5.34 -8.37 17.08
N ASN A 283 4.02 -8.54 17.06
CA ASN A 283 3.14 -8.48 18.24
C ASN A 283 3.20 -7.12 18.98
N ASN A 284 3.45 -6.04 18.27
CA ASN A 284 3.46 -4.72 18.88
C ASN A 284 2.03 -4.23 19.16
N SER A 285 1.91 -3.28 20.09
CA SER A 285 0.66 -2.57 20.35
C SER A 285 0.20 -1.78 19.12
N ILE A 286 -1.08 -1.39 19.11
CA ILE A 286 -1.64 -0.60 17.99
C ILE A 286 -0.93 0.75 17.86
N GLU A 287 -0.55 1.37 18.97
CA GLU A 287 0.19 2.62 19.01
C GLU A 287 1.57 2.48 18.36
N GLU A 288 2.25 1.36 18.64
CA GLU A 288 3.55 1.11 18.01
C GLU A 288 3.39 0.81 16.51
N CYS A 289 2.35 0.09 16.10
CA CYS A 289 2.03 -0.10 14.68
C CYS A 289 1.80 1.24 13.97
N ILE A 290 1.10 2.17 14.62
CA ILE A 290 0.88 3.53 14.11
C ILE A 290 2.21 4.29 13.98
N ARG A 291 3.09 4.23 15.00
CA ARG A 291 4.42 4.85 14.94
C ARG A 291 5.22 4.36 13.74
N TRP A 292 5.30 3.05 13.54
CA TRP A 292 5.98 2.47 12.40
C TRP A 292 5.36 2.89 11.07
N GLY A 293 4.03 2.89 10.97
CA GLY A 293 3.32 3.36 9.78
C GLY A 293 3.67 4.81 9.43
N ILE A 294 3.56 5.72 10.40
CA ILE A 294 3.88 7.15 10.19
C ILE A 294 5.37 7.36 9.89
N ALA A 295 6.27 6.67 10.59
CA ALA A 295 7.71 6.79 10.33
C ALA A 295 8.07 6.35 8.90
N CYS A 296 7.51 5.22 8.43
CA CYS A 296 7.70 4.73 7.06
C CYS A 296 7.10 5.68 6.04
N GLY A 297 5.86 6.15 6.26
CA GLY A 297 5.17 7.09 5.38
C GLY A 297 5.95 8.40 5.25
N THR A 298 6.39 8.97 6.37
CA THR A 298 7.21 10.19 6.40
C THR A 298 8.56 9.99 5.71
N ALA A 299 9.27 8.90 6.03
CA ALA A 299 10.56 8.60 5.41
C ALA A 299 10.44 8.40 3.89
N SER A 300 9.36 7.80 3.40
CA SER A 300 9.09 7.66 1.96
C SER A 300 8.74 8.99 1.31
N ALA A 301 7.94 9.83 1.96
CA ALA A 301 7.59 11.16 1.45
C ALA A 301 8.81 12.08 1.26
N LEU A 302 9.88 11.87 2.01
CA LEU A 302 11.14 12.61 1.89
C LEU A 302 12.03 12.12 0.74
N GLN A 303 11.71 10.98 0.11
CA GLN A 303 12.51 10.46 -1.01
C GLN A 303 12.16 11.18 -2.31
N LYS A 304 13.14 11.21 -3.22
CA LYS A 304 12.95 11.78 -4.56
C LYS A 304 12.32 10.75 -5.52
N GLY A 305 11.39 11.20 -6.35
CA GLY A 305 10.75 10.37 -7.37
C GLY A 305 9.93 9.23 -6.76
N THR A 306 10.12 8.01 -7.26
CA THR A 306 9.46 6.77 -6.83
C THR A 306 10.26 5.97 -5.79
N ARG A 307 11.33 6.54 -5.25
CA ARG A 307 12.16 5.88 -4.24
C ARG A 307 11.40 5.68 -2.93
N LEU A 308 11.61 4.52 -2.34
CA LEU A 308 11.00 4.14 -1.05
C LEU A 308 11.96 4.41 0.11
N CYS A 309 11.42 4.49 1.33
CA CYS A 309 12.18 4.75 2.55
C CYS A 309 13.31 3.74 2.77
N ARG A 310 14.37 4.20 3.43
CA ARG A 310 15.47 3.36 3.94
C ARG A 310 15.22 3.07 5.42
N ALA A 311 15.63 1.88 5.87
CA ALA A 311 15.45 1.45 7.26
C ALA A 311 16.07 2.43 8.28
N VAL A 312 17.22 3.03 7.96
CA VAL A 312 17.88 4.01 8.84
C VAL A 312 17.04 5.26 9.03
N ASP A 313 16.43 5.78 7.95
CA ASP A 313 15.58 6.98 8.00
C ASP A 313 14.32 6.71 8.84
N VAL A 314 13.71 5.54 8.66
CA VAL A 314 12.55 5.09 9.45
C VAL A 314 12.89 5.04 10.95
N ARG A 315 14.00 4.41 11.33
CA ARG A 315 14.43 4.29 12.74
C ARG A 315 14.70 5.65 13.39
N ASN A 316 15.28 6.59 12.64
CA ASN A 316 15.52 7.95 13.12
C ASN A 316 14.22 8.74 13.35
N LEU A 317 13.21 8.52 12.49
CA LEU A 317 11.91 9.16 12.61
C LEU A 317 11.03 8.53 13.69
N LEU A 318 11.14 7.22 13.91
CA LEU A 318 10.30 6.46 14.83
C LEU A 318 10.26 7.06 16.24
N ARG A 319 11.41 7.54 16.74
CA ARG A 319 11.54 8.17 18.06
C ARG A 319 10.83 9.53 18.17
N LYS A 320 10.49 10.14 17.04
CA LYS A 320 9.87 11.48 16.95
C LYS A 320 8.35 11.42 16.72
N VAL A 321 7.83 10.23 16.39
CA VAL A 321 6.40 10.06 16.12
C VAL A 321 5.63 10.03 17.42
N VAL A 322 4.64 10.91 17.54
CA VAL A 322 3.70 10.96 18.65
C VAL A 322 2.38 10.33 18.20
N VAL A 323 1.84 9.45 19.03
CA VAL A 323 0.52 8.83 18.86
C VAL A 323 -0.34 9.25 20.03
N GLN A 324 -1.51 9.78 19.73
CA GLN A 324 -2.49 10.22 20.71
C GLN A 324 -3.73 9.34 20.58
N GLN A 325 -4.17 8.76 21.67
CA GLN A 325 -5.51 8.17 21.73
C GLN A 325 -6.50 9.32 21.91
N VAL A 326 -7.48 9.39 21.02
CA VAL A 326 -8.56 10.39 21.06
C VAL A 326 -9.83 9.70 21.55
N CYS A 327 -10.63 10.41 22.31
CA CYS A 327 -11.87 9.89 22.90
C CYS A 327 -12.98 9.85 21.88
#